data_d6ab58e8f58fdf3da3238cc582d1cf54
#
_entry.id   d6ab58e8f58fdf3da3238cc582d1cf54
#
_cell.length_a   1.000
_cell.length_b   1.000
_cell.length_c   1.000
_cell.angle_alpha   90.00
_cell.angle_beta   90.00
_cell.angle_gamma   90.00
#
_symmetry.space_group_name_H-M   'P 1'
#
loop_
_entity.id
_entity.type
_entity.pdbx_description
1 polymer ?
#
loop_
_entity_poly.entity_id
_entity_poly.type
_entity_poly.pdbx_seq_one_letter_code
_entity_poly.pdbx_strand_id
1 'polypeptide(L)'
;FVFNHEYQNTGTGASVVLAAKYANEYVLSLDGDLIVHPEDMKKILACQKEFVGGCTKISDDPWMLQTYMQEGMEYVHAFSKNDGNYEWNGVTQVRSDRLRDGTGHVFQLIEPHLPIPFMMVRTREIDTSNDYKEALRWVKNGFC
;
A
#
# COMPACT_ATOMS: atom_id res chain seq x y z
N PHE A 1 -8.94 5.93 17.82
CA PHE A 1 -7.49 5.80 17.64
C PHE A 1 -7.01 4.54 18.35
N VAL A 2 -6.05 3.84 17.73
CA VAL A 2 -5.37 2.67 18.29
C VAL A 2 -3.87 3.01 18.34
N PHE A 3 -3.25 2.87 19.51
CA PHE A 3 -1.84 3.21 19.68
C PHE A 3 -1.01 1.94 19.83
N ASN A 4 0.05 1.81 19.05
CA ASN A 4 1.08 0.81 19.24
C ASN A 4 2.16 1.38 20.16
N HIS A 5 2.16 1.00 21.45
CA HIS A 5 3.14 1.47 22.42
C HIS A 5 4.53 0.87 22.21
N GLU A 6 4.62 -0.23 21.46
CA GLU A 6 5.87 -0.92 21.12
C GLU A 6 6.39 -0.56 19.71
N TYR A 7 5.95 0.55 19.12
CA TYR A 7 6.26 0.91 17.73
C TYR A 7 7.76 0.99 17.43
N GLN A 8 8.59 1.31 18.43
CA GLN A 8 10.05 1.35 18.28
C GLN A 8 10.69 -0.02 18.17
N ASN A 9 10.04 -1.06 18.67
CA ASN A 9 10.54 -2.44 18.72
C ASN A 9 9.83 -3.37 17.74
N THR A 10 8.83 -2.86 17.03
CA THR A 10 8.01 -3.63 16.09
C THR A 10 7.97 -2.93 14.74
N GLY A 11 7.84 -3.69 13.68
CA GLY A 11 7.64 -3.13 12.34
C GLY A 11 6.24 -2.55 12.15
N THR A 12 6.03 -1.86 11.02
CA THR A 12 4.76 -1.22 10.65
C THR A 12 3.58 -2.20 10.63
N GLY A 13 3.84 -3.47 10.29
CA GLY A 13 2.84 -4.54 10.27
C GLY A 13 2.21 -4.80 11.64
N ALA A 14 2.96 -4.71 12.73
CA ALA A 14 2.41 -4.89 14.08
C ALA A 14 1.34 -3.83 14.42
N SER A 15 1.53 -2.59 13.95
CA SER A 15 0.53 -1.53 14.11
C SER A 15 -0.74 -1.81 13.31
N VAL A 16 -0.60 -2.34 12.10
CA VAL A 16 -1.74 -2.74 11.25
C VAL A 16 -2.50 -3.90 11.88
N VAL A 17 -1.81 -4.94 12.40
CA VAL A 17 -2.44 -6.05 13.12
C VAL A 17 -3.19 -5.58 14.35
N LEU A 18 -2.60 -4.66 15.12
CA LEU A 18 -3.25 -4.10 16.29
C LEU A 18 -4.54 -3.35 15.92
N ALA A 19 -4.50 -2.53 14.88
CA ALA A 19 -5.66 -1.79 14.37
C ALA A 19 -6.73 -2.71 13.78
N ALA A 20 -6.33 -3.80 13.12
CA ALA A 20 -7.23 -4.77 12.51
C ALA A 20 -8.21 -5.42 13.51
N LYS A 21 -7.83 -5.53 14.79
CA LYS A 21 -8.69 -6.05 15.86
C LYS A 21 -9.97 -5.23 16.08
N TYR A 22 -9.96 -3.98 15.65
CA TYR A 22 -11.07 -3.03 15.80
C TYR A 22 -11.73 -2.69 14.46
N ALA A 23 -11.24 -3.27 13.37
CA ALA A 23 -11.81 -3.08 12.03
C ALA A 23 -13.03 -4.01 11.83
N ASN A 24 -13.91 -3.61 10.92
CA ASN A 24 -15.02 -4.46 10.48
C ASN A 24 -14.51 -5.53 9.48
N GLU A 25 -14.90 -5.41 8.23
CA GLU A 25 -14.62 -6.42 7.20
C GLU A 25 -13.24 -6.24 6.57
N TYR A 26 -12.85 -4.99 6.29
CA TYR A 26 -11.61 -4.65 5.61
C TYR A 26 -10.75 -3.70 6.43
N VAL A 27 -9.43 -3.81 6.25
CA VAL A 27 -8.42 -2.85 6.71
C VAL A 27 -7.78 -2.23 5.48
N LEU A 28 -7.83 -0.91 5.38
CA LEU A 28 -7.05 -0.14 4.43
C LEU A 28 -5.78 0.36 5.15
N SER A 29 -4.63 -0.08 4.69
CA SER A 29 -3.31 0.42 5.10
C SER A 29 -2.84 1.49 4.13
N LEU A 30 -2.38 2.60 4.68
CA LEU A 30 -1.77 3.72 3.98
C LEU A 30 -0.56 4.18 4.79
N ASP A 31 0.58 4.39 4.16
CA ASP A 31 1.72 4.99 4.81
C ASP A 31 1.46 6.49 5.06
N GLY A 32 1.95 7.02 6.18
CA GLY A 32 1.59 8.36 6.65
C GLY A 32 2.25 9.52 5.90
N ASP A 33 3.21 9.22 5.05
CA ASP A 33 4.00 10.12 4.22
C ASP A 33 3.57 10.13 2.74
N LEU A 34 2.46 9.47 2.42
CA LEU A 34 1.92 9.42 1.07
C LEU A 34 0.97 10.58 0.76
N ILE A 35 1.14 11.18 -0.41
CA ILE A 35 0.10 11.96 -1.09
C ILE A 35 -0.53 11.08 -2.16
N VAL A 36 -1.82 10.81 -2.04
CA VAL A 36 -2.58 10.01 -3.00
C VAL A 36 -3.37 10.93 -3.93
N HIS A 37 -3.37 10.63 -5.22
CA HIS A 37 -4.17 11.36 -6.21
C HIS A 37 -5.66 11.35 -5.81
N PRO A 38 -6.37 12.51 -5.80
CA PRO A 38 -7.74 12.59 -5.28
C PRO A 38 -8.74 11.65 -5.95
N GLU A 39 -8.64 11.45 -7.27
CA GLU A 39 -9.54 10.52 -7.99
C GLU A 39 -9.26 9.06 -7.64
N ASP A 40 -7.99 8.71 -7.35
CA ASP A 40 -7.66 7.35 -6.95
C ASP A 40 -8.05 7.10 -5.50
N MET A 41 -7.94 8.11 -4.61
CA MET A 41 -8.47 8.05 -3.25
C MET A 41 -9.98 7.80 -3.25
N LYS A 42 -10.75 8.45 -4.13
CA LYS A 42 -12.19 8.17 -4.27
C LYS A 42 -12.46 6.71 -4.66
N LYS A 43 -11.66 6.14 -5.58
CA LYS A 43 -11.78 4.72 -5.97
C LYS A 43 -11.46 3.79 -4.81
N ILE A 44 -10.39 4.09 -4.06
CA ILE A 44 -9.97 3.34 -2.86
C ILE A 44 -11.10 3.30 -1.85
N LEU A 45 -11.65 4.46 -1.48
CA LEU A 45 -12.71 4.57 -0.48
C LEU A 45 -14.03 3.93 -0.92
N ALA A 46 -14.28 3.82 -2.22
CA ALA A 46 -15.44 3.13 -2.76
C ALA A 46 -15.24 1.61 -2.92
N CYS A 47 -14.00 1.13 -2.81
CA CYS A 47 -13.66 -0.27 -3.02
C CYS A 47 -14.09 -1.13 -1.83
N GLN A 48 -14.91 -2.14 -2.09
CA GLN A 48 -15.35 -3.14 -1.11
C GLN A 48 -14.76 -4.51 -1.41
N LYS A 49 -13.50 -4.55 -1.84
CA LYS A 49 -12.75 -5.76 -2.18
C LYS A 49 -11.30 -5.59 -1.74
N GLU A 50 -10.60 -6.71 -1.66
CA GLU A 50 -9.16 -6.71 -1.43
C GLU A 50 -8.44 -6.18 -2.66
N PHE A 51 -7.35 -5.45 -2.45
CA PHE A 51 -6.41 -5.04 -3.50
C PHE A 51 -5.04 -4.72 -2.91
N VAL A 52 -4.02 -4.84 -3.74
CA VAL A 52 -2.67 -4.30 -3.51
C VAL A 52 -2.47 -3.13 -4.47
N GLY A 53 -2.19 -1.98 -3.93
CA GLY A 53 -1.93 -0.76 -4.68
C GLY A 53 -0.51 -0.71 -5.21
N GLY A 54 -0.34 -0.15 -6.40
CA GLY A 54 0.97 0.11 -6.97
C GLY A 54 0.92 1.24 -7.99
N CYS A 55 2.09 1.72 -8.37
CA CYS A 55 2.27 2.76 -9.38
C CYS A 55 3.38 2.39 -10.36
N THR A 56 3.57 3.21 -11.39
CA THR A 56 4.79 3.15 -12.21
C THR A 56 6.00 3.44 -11.34
N LYS A 57 7.11 2.75 -11.59
CA LYS A 57 8.34 2.93 -10.80
C LYS A 57 8.79 4.40 -10.79
N ILE A 58 8.94 4.94 -9.56
CA ILE A 58 9.39 6.32 -9.30
C ILE A 58 10.53 6.38 -8.26
N SER A 59 10.65 5.38 -7.39
CA SER A 59 11.69 5.33 -6.35
C SER A 59 12.98 4.67 -6.83
N ASP A 60 14.10 5.00 -6.17
CA ASP A 60 15.40 4.41 -6.49
C ASP A 60 15.53 2.96 -6.01
N ASP A 61 14.97 2.62 -4.84
CA ASP A 61 15.01 1.28 -4.24
C ASP A 61 13.62 0.77 -3.83
N PRO A 62 12.69 0.61 -4.80
CA PRO A 62 11.30 0.22 -4.49
C PRO A 62 11.17 -1.25 -4.14
N TRP A 63 10.10 -1.59 -3.44
CA TRP A 63 9.50 -2.91 -3.51
C TRP A 63 8.66 -3.01 -4.77
N MET A 64 8.97 -3.97 -5.63
CA MET A 64 8.26 -4.20 -6.88
C MET A 64 7.14 -5.22 -6.68
N LEU A 65 6.07 -5.07 -7.46
CA LEU A 65 4.98 -6.02 -7.57
C LEU A 65 5.14 -6.84 -8.85
N GLN A 66 5.20 -8.15 -8.70
CA GLN A 66 5.08 -9.07 -9.83
C GLN A 66 3.61 -9.38 -10.05
N THR A 67 3.10 -9.08 -11.24
CA THR A 67 1.69 -9.22 -11.57
C THR A 67 1.45 -10.12 -12.77
N TYR A 68 0.24 -10.66 -12.87
CA TYR A 68 -0.23 -11.41 -14.05
C TYR A 68 -1.71 -11.13 -14.30
N MET A 69 -2.12 -11.33 -15.56
CA MET A 69 -3.51 -11.19 -15.98
C MET A 69 -4.24 -12.53 -15.86
N GLN A 70 -5.44 -12.50 -15.26
CA GLN A 70 -6.36 -13.63 -15.25
C GLN A 70 -7.79 -13.13 -15.43
N GLU A 71 -8.51 -13.66 -16.41
CA GLU A 71 -9.92 -13.34 -16.71
C GLU A 71 -10.21 -11.82 -16.79
N GLY A 72 -9.26 -11.06 -17.36
CA GLY A 72 -9.38 -9.62 -17.54
C GLY A 72 -9.08 -8.77 -16.30
N MET A 73 -8.65 -9.39 -15.22
CA MET A 73 -8.15 -8.70 -14.02
C MET A 73 -6.66 -8.96 -13.81
N GLU A 74 -5.98 -7.96 -13.29
CA GLU A 74 -4.57 -8.06 -12.92
C GLU A 74 -4.43 -8.41 -11.44
N TYR A 75 -3.54 -9.36 -11.13
CA TYR A 75 -3.29 -9.87 -9.78
C TYR A 75 -1.82 -9.73 -9.42
N VAL A 76 -1.54 -9.29 -8.19
CA VAL A 76 -0.21 -9.37 -7.58
C VAL A 76 -0.01 -10.78 -7.04
N HIS A 77 1.10 -11.41 -7.40
CA HIS A 77 1.45 -12.75 -6.91
C HIS A 77 2.75 -12.80 -6.11
N ALA A 78 3.57 -11.74 -6.17
CA ALA A 78 4.78 -11.64 -5.34
C ALA A 78 5.23 -10.19 -5.16
N PHE A 79 5.93 -9.95 -4.05
CA PHE A 79 6.77 -8.76 -3.84
C PHE A 79 8.21 -9.11 -4.18
N SER A 80 8.96 -8.19 -4.78
CA SER A 80 10.35 -8.40 -5.20
C SER A 80 11.18 -7.13 -5.04
N LYS A 81 12.47 -7.29 -4.70
CA LYS A 81 13.43 -6.17 -4.72
C LYS A 81 14.12 -6.03 -6.08
N ASN A 82 14.02 -7.01 -6.95
CA ASN A 82 14.82 -7.06 -8.17
C ASN A 82 14.01 -6.69 -9.42
N ASP A 83 12.79 -7.20 -9.55
CA ASP A 83 11.98 -7.10 -10.75
C ASP A 83 10.49 -7.06 -10.44
N GLY A 84 9.71 -6.49 -11.34
CA GLY A 84 8.25 -6.42 -11.25
C GLY A 84 7.67 -5.47 -12.28
N ASN A 85 6.35 -5.49 -12.38
CA ASN A 85 5.60 -4.68 -13.34
C ASN A 85 5.35 -3.26 -12.79
N TYR A 86 5.17 -3.16 -11.47
CA TYR A 86 4.85 -1.92 -10.77
C TYR A 86 5.65 -1.80 -9.48
N GLU A 87 5.77 -0.59 -8.97
CA GLU A 87 6.25 -0.31 -7.63
C GLU A 87 5.09 -0.41 -6.64
N TRP A 88 5.31 -1.09 -5.50
CA TRP A 88 4.37 -1.06 -4.38
C TRP A 88 4.46 0.28 -3.67
N ASN A 89 3.34 0.93 -3.51
CA ASN A 89 3.26 2.29 -2.97
C ASN A 89 2.67 2.35 -1.54
N GLY A 90 2.73 1.27 -0.77
CA GLY A 90 2.25 1.23 0.61
C GLY A 90 0.72 1.14 0.76
N VAL A 91 -0.04 1.28 -0.33
CA VAL A 91 -1.51 1.24 -0.29
C VAL A 91 -2.00 -0.19 -0.43
N THR A 92 -2.73 -0.70 0.55
CA THR A 92 -3.26 -2.08 0.48
C THR A 92 -4.55 -2.19 1.28
N GLN A 93 -5.55 -2.87 0.73
CA GLN A 93 -6.78 -3.22 1.43
C GLN A 93 -6.94 -4.73 1.46
N VAL A 94 -7.06 -5.28 2.66
CA VAL A 94 -7.29 -6.71 2.86
C VAL A 94 -8.36 -6.96 3.92
N ARG A 95 -8.90 -8.16 3.96
CA ARG A 95 -9.83 -8.57 5.00
C ARG A 95 -9.17 -8.54 6.37
N SER A 96 -9.88 -8.02 7.36
CA SER A 96 -9.38 -7.91 8.75
C SER A 96 -9.03 -9.29 9.36
N ASP A 97 -9.73 -10.35 8.94
CA ASP A 97 -9.47 -11.72 9.41
C ASP A 97 -8.15 -12.32 8.91
N ARG A 98 -7.53 -11.72 7.90
CA ARG A 98 -6.18 -12.08 7.43
C ARG A 98 -5.05 -11.45 8.25
N LEU A 99 -5.37 -10.44 9.07
CA LEU A 99 -4.43 -9.64 9.86
C LEU A 99 -4.56 -9.94 11.36
N ARG A 100 -4.65 -11.21 11.75
CA ARG A 100 -4.89 -11.60 13.15
C ARG A 100 -3.65 -11.53 14.02
N ASP A 101 -2.51 -11.84 13.44
CA ASP A 101 -1.20 -11.85 14.07
C ASP A 101 -0.12 -11.52 13.03
N GLY A 102 1.06 -11.23 13.51
CA GLY A 102 2.23 -10.94 12.68
C GLY A 102 3.00 -9.73 13.16
N THR A 103 4.25 -9.70 12.74
CA THR A 103 5.23 -8.64 13.01
C THR A 103 5.98 -8.33 11.72
N GLY A 104 6.85 -7.32 11.74
CA GLY A 104 7.62 -6.93 10.56
C GLY A 104 6.92 -5.83 9.77
N HIS A 105 7.09 -5.85 8.47
CA HIS A 105 6.53 -4.85 7.55
C HIS A 105 5.16 -5.28 7.02
N VAL A 106 4.36 -4.33 6.55
CA VAL A 106 3.01 -4.58 6.01
C VAL A 106 3.03 -5.59 4.88
N PHE A 107 3.97 -5.49 3.92
CA PHE A 107 4.04 -6.44 2.80
C PHE A 107 4.23 -7.89 3.25
N GLN A 108 4.96 -8.13 4.36
CA GLN A 108 5.16 -9.47 4.91
C GLN A 108 3.87 -10.08 5.48
N LEU A 109 2.93 -9.23 5.92
CA LEU A 109 1.59 -9.69 6.33
C LEU A 109 0.70 -10.03 5.13
N ILE A 110 0.93 -9.37 4.01
CA ILE A 110 0.12 -9.52 2.79
C ILE A 110 0.59 -10.72 1.95
N GLU A 111 1.89 -10.94 1.87
CA GLU A 111 2.53 -11.97 1.03
C GLU A 111 1.94 -13.38 1.17
N PRO A 112 1.62 -13.89 2.39
CA PRO A 112 1.00 -15.22 2.54
C PRO A 112 -0.41 -15.33 1.95
N HIS A 113 -1.04 -14.22 1.59
CA HIS A 113 -2.42 -14.15 1.10
C HIS A 113 -2.52 -13.91 -0.40
N LEU A 114 -1.39 -13.79 -1.09
CA LEU A 114 -1.36 -13.63 -2.54
C LEU A 114 -1.84 -14.91 -3.25
N PRO A 115 -2.46 -14.80 -4.45
CA PRO A 115 -2.61 -13.58 -5.21
C PRO A 115 -3.79 -12.72 -4.77
N ILE A 116 -3.62 -11.38 -4.88
CA ILE A 116 -4.64 -10.37 -4.58
C ILE A 116 -4.78 -9.44 -5.78
N PRO A 117 -5.99 -8.93 -6.12
CA PRO A 117 -6.17 -7.99 -7.21
C PRO A 117 -5.24 -6.77 -7.11
N PHE A 118 -4.69 -6.36 -8.24
CA PHE A 118 -3.90 -5.14 -8.37
C PHE A 118 -4.80 -3.92 -8.57
N MET A 119 -4.42 -2.79 -7.98
CA MET A 119 -5.04 -1.49 -8.24
C MET A 119 -3.96 -0.45 -8.55
N MET A 120 -4.03 0.17 -9.73
CA MET A 120 -3.19 1.32 -10.03
C MET A 120 -3.60 2.50 -9.17
N VAL A 121 -2.66 3.04 -8.37
CA VAL A 121 -2.86 4.17 -7.47
C VAL A 121 -1.69 5.14 -7.63
N ARG A 122 -1.98 6.34 -8.10
CA ARG A 122 -0.98 7.40 -8.24
C ARG A 122 -0.68 8.01 -6.89
N THR A 123 0.58 7.96 -6.49
CA THR A 123 1.07 8.48 -5.21
C THR A 123 2.36 9.28 -5.38
N ARG A 124 2.69 10.04 -4.35
CA ARG A 124 4.02 10.58 -4.08
C ARG A 124 4.33 10.35 -2.61
N GLU A 125 5.47 9.75 -2.33
CA GLU A 125 6.02 9.59 -1.01
C GLU A 125 6.91 10.78 -0.66
N ILE A 126 6.97 11.14 0.63
CA ILE A 126 7.73 12.31 1.09
C ILE A 126 8.70 11.86 2.20
N ASP A 127 9.87 11.36 1.80
CA ASP A 127 10.96 11.00 2.71
C ASP A 127 11.99 12.11 2.86
N THR A 128 12.16 12.91 1.80
CA THR A 128 13.20 13.94 1.74
C THR A 128 12.63 15.32 1.38
N SER A 129 13.45 16.36 1.57
CA SER A 129 13.10 17.72 1.12
C SER A 129 12.91 17.82 -0.39
N ASN A 130 13.53 16.91 -1.16
CA ASN A 130 13.36 16.89 -2.61
C ASN A 130 12.01 16.30 -2.98
N ASP A 131 11.62 15.18 -2.35
CA ASP A 131 10.31 14.55 -2.58
C ASP A 131 9.18 15.51 -2.24
N TYR A 132 9.32 16.26 -1.16
CA TYR A 132 8.36 17.34 -0.82
C TYR A 132 8.21 18.37 -1.93
N LYS A 133 9.32 18.82 -2.55
CA LYS A 133 9.27 19.77 -3.66
C LYS A 133 8.60 19.17 -4.90
N GLU A 134 8.91 17.91 -5.22
CA GLU A 134 8.29 17.20 -6.34
C GLU A 134 6.80 16.97 -6.10
N ALA A 135 6.41 16.55 -4.90
CA ALA A 135 5.02 16.38 -4.50
C ALA A 135 4.25 17.70 -4.56
N LEU A 136 4.84 18.82 -4.11
CA LEU A 136 4.24 20.16 -4.25
C LEU A 136 4.04 20.58 -5.72
N ARG A 137 5.01 20.27 -6.59
CA ARG A 137 4.87 20.56 -8.04
C ARG A 137 3.72 19.75 -8.63
N TRP A 138 3.66 18.45 -8.30
CA TRP A 138 2.61 17.57 -8.74
C TRP A 138 1.22 18.07 -8.33
N VAL A 139 1.04 18.44 -7.06
CA VAL A 139 -0.22 19.01 -6.56
C VAL A 139 -0.56 20.33 -7.26
N LYS A 140 0.41 21.26 -7.39
CA LYS A 140 0.20 22.58 -8.05
C LYS A 140 -0.15 22.45 -9.52
N ASN A 141 0.35 21.41 -10.20
CA ASN A 141 0.03 21.12 -11.61
C ASN A 141 -1.26 20.31 -11.78
N GLY A 142 -2.09 20.21 -10.74
CA GLY A 142 -3.36 19.46 -10.81
C GLY A 142 -3.18 17.96 -10.86
N PHE A 143 -2.10 17.43 -10.25
CA PHE A 143 -1.77 16.01 -10.20
C PHE A 143 -1.41 15.40 -11.58
N CYS A 144 -0.82 16.21 -12.45
CA CYS A 144 -0.32 15.82 -13.78
C CYS A 144 1.19 15.58 -13.77
#